data_af08373613fac6675a64734db68f5e73
#
_entry.id   af08373613fac6675a64734db68f5e73
#
_cell.length_a   1.000
_cell.length_b   1.000
_cell.length_c   1.000
_cell.angle_alpha   90.00
_cell.angle_beta   90.00
_cell.angle_gamma   90.00
#
_symmetry.space_group_name_H-M   'P 1'
#
loop_
_entity.id
_entity.type
_entity.pdbx_description
1 polymer ?
#
loop_
_entity_poly.entity_id
_entity_poly.type
_entity_poly.pdbx_seq_one_letter_code
_entity_poly.pdbx_strand_id
1 'polypeptide(L)'
;MNYAGLIPNDVVNGDGVCTSFWVQGCPHHCPGCFNPETWSFKGGSPLPYDIRGEIIKALTDNNIQRNFSILGGEPLCDENKELVNELILSVRAALPHIKIFVWTGYTLKELKKKAKKDAVINSILNNIDVLIDGKFEEEKKDLTLKWRGSTNQNINYLKK
;
A
#
# COMPACT_ATOMS: atom_id res chain seq x y z
N MET A 1 -2.16 10.07 14.68
CA MET A 1 -1.55 9.14 13.74
C MET A 1 -0.86 9.91 12.64
N ASN A 2 0.30 9.45 12.20
CA ASN A 2 1.07 10.10 11.15
C ASN A 2 1.02 9.30 9.84
N TYR A 3 1.35 9.95 8.73
CA TYR A 3 1.51 9.32 7.43
C TYR A 3 2.77 9.87 6.75
N ALA A 4 3.27 9.18 5.73
CA ALA A 4 4.47 9.62 5.03
C ALA A 4 4.16 10.57 3.88
N GLY A 5 3.01 10.46 3.27
CA GLY A 5 2.60 11.39 2.21
C GLY A 5 1.49 10.87 1.32
N LEU A 6 1.07 11.75 0.43
CA LEU A 6 0.09 11.45 -0.62
C LEU A 6 0.61 12.04 -1.93
N ILE A 7 0.79 11.20 -2.93
CA ILE A 7 1.23 11.62 -4.27
C ILE A 7 0.03 11.49 -5.21
N PRO A 8 -0.58 12.61 -5.64
CA PRO A 8 -1.78 12.56 -6.47
C PRO A 8 -1.56 11.92 -7.85
N ASN A 9 -0.40 12.11 -8.45
CA ASN A 9 -0.08 11.57 -9.78
C ASN A 9 1.24 10.81 -9.72
N ASP A 10 1.16 9.52 -9.50
CA ASP A 10 2.31 8.62 -9.39
C ASP A 10 2.28 7.66 -10.59
N VAL A 11 3.33 7.69 -11.40
CA VAL A 11 3.43 6.82 -12.59
C VAL A 11 4.39 5.65 -12.39
N VAL A 12 4.94 5.50 -11.19
CA VAL A 12 5.93 4.48 -10.85
C VAL A 12 5.30 3.32 -10.07
N ASN A 13 4.42 3.63 -9.13
CA ASN A 13 3.89 2.67 -8.17
C ASN A 13 2.49 2.23 -8.56
N GLY A 14 2.39 1.26 -9.43
CA GLY A 14 1.15 0.70 -9.93
C GLY A 14 1.01 0.86 -11.43
N ASP A 15 -0.14 0.46 -11.96
CA ASP A 15 -0.40 0.47 -13.40
C ASP A 15 -0.97 1.83 -13.82
N GLY A 16 -0.42 2.40 -14.88
CA GLY A 16 -0.85 3.71 -15.39
C GLY A 16 -0.57 4.84 -14.43
N VAL A 17 -1.48 5.80 -14.35
CA VAL A 17 -1.41 6.89 -13.37
C VAL A 17 -2.12 6.44 -12.10
N CYS A 18 -1.46 6.59 -10.97
CA CYS A 18 -2.00 6.21 -9.66
C CYS A 18 -2.00 7.40 -8.71
N THR A 19 -2.89 7.37 -7.74
CA THR A 19 -2.74 8.18 -6.53
C THR A 19 -2.14 7.24 -5.49
N SER A 20 -0.98 7.59 -4.95
CA SER A 20 -0.31 6.74 -3.96
C SER A 20 -0.36 7.35 -2.57
N PHE A 21 -0.80 6.54 -1.60
CA PHE A 21 -0.84 6.89 -0.19
C PHE A 21 0.28 6.14 0.53
N TRP A 22 1.11 6.88 1.25
CA TRP A 22 2.30 6.37 1.91
C TRP A 22 2.09 6.35 3.42
N VAL A 23 2.02 5.15 3.99
CA VAL A 23 1.88 5.00 5.44
C VAL A 23 3.21 5.28 6.14
N GLN A 24 3.13 5.71 7.38
CA GLN A 24 4.30 5.91 8.24
C GLN A 24 4.34 4.80 9.30
N GLY A 25 5.51 4.22 9.50
CA GLY A 25 5.75 3.15 10.44
C GLY A 25 5.89 1.79 9.78
N CYS A 26 6.97 1.08 10.13
CA CYS A 26 7.27 -0.25 9.59
C CYS A 26 8.05 -1.05 10.63
N PRO A 27 7.56 -2.23 11.06
CA PRO A 27 8.28 -3.07 12.01
C PRO A 27 9.37 -3.94 11.39
N HIS A 28 9.46 -3.99 10.05
CA HIS A 28 10.38 -4.92 9.38
C HIS A 28 11.83 -4.48 9.40
N HIS A 29 12.10 -3.18 9.22
CA HIS A 29 13.45 -2.59 9.18
C HIS A 29 14.40 -3.35 8.26
N CYS A 30 13.99 -3.59 7.02
CA CYS A 30 14.78 -4.36 6.06
C CYS A 30 16.13 -3.67 5.76
N PRO A 31 17.25 -4.37 5.85
CA PRO A 31 18.55 -3.79 5.46
C PRO A 31 18.50 -3.30 4.01
N GLY A 32 18.99 -2.08 3.79
CA GLY A 32 18.99 -1.48 2.45
C GLY A 32 17.63 -0.99 1.95
N CYS A 33 16.62 -0.92 2.80
CA CYS A 33 15.30 -0.41 2.44
C CYS A 33 15.38 0.95 1.74
N PHE A 34 14.57 1.14 0.69
CA PHE A 34 14.57 2.40 -0.08
C PHE A 34 13.95 3.57 0.70
N ASN A 35 13.13 3.28 1.71
CA ASN A 35 12.39 4.31 2.45
C ASN A 35 12.59 4.18 3.97
N PRO A 36 13.84 4.23 4.48
CA PRO A 36 14.07 4.06 5.91
C PRO A 36 13.44 5.15 6.76
N GLU A 37 13.15 6.32 6.18
CA GLU A 37 12.44 7.42 6.83
C GLU A 37 11.00 7.05 7.20
N THR A 38 10.46 5.98 6.61
CA THR A 38 9.10 5.51 6.93
C THR A 38 9.06 4.49 8.06
N TRP A 39 10.19 4.14 8.67
CA TRP A 39 10.25 3.11 9.73
C TRP A 39 9.63 3.56 11.05
N SER A 40 9.91 4.80 11.47
CA SER A 40 9.43 5.29 12.76
C SER A 40 7.95 5.65 12.71
N PHE A 41 7.16 5.07 13.63
CA PHE A 41 5.73 5.43 13.77
C PHE A 41 5.53 6.88 14.23
N LYS A 42 6.58 7.52 14.74
CA LYS A 42 6.55 8.92 15.18
C LYS A 42 6.99 9.90 14.09
N GLY A 43 7.52 9.38 12.98
CA GLY A 43 7.97 10.21 11.85
C GLY A 43 6.81 10.66 10.97
N GLY A 44 7.16 11.23 9.82
CA GLY A 44 6.17 11.71 8.86
C GLY A 44 5.46 12.97 9.30
N SER A 45 4.24 13.12 8.84
CA SER A 45 3.38 14.27 9.14
C SER A 45 2.05 13.82 9.75
N PRO A 46 1.35 14.69 10.50
CA PRO A 46 0.03 14.34 11.03
C PRO A 46 -0.94 13.99 9.90
N LEU A 47 -1.70 12.91 10.09
CA LEU A 47 -2.70 12.49 9.11
C LEU A 47 -3.79 13.57 9.00
N PRO A 48 -4.09 14.06 7.79
CA PRO A 48 -5.17 15.02 7.62
C PRO A 48 -6.52 14.48 8.10
N TYR A 49 -7.33 15.35 8.69
CA TYR A 49 -8.65 14.97 9.22
C TYR A 49 -9.52 14.33 8.13
N ASP A 50 -9.53 14.89 6.92
CA ASP A 50 -10.33 14.39 5.80
C ASP A 50 -9.45 13.68 4.76
N ILE A 51 -8.61 12.77 5.21
CA ILE A 51 -7.72 12.04 4.27
C ILE A 51 -8.51 11.25 3.23
N ARG A 52 -9.66 10.70 3.59
CA ARG A 52 -10.52 9.97 2.64
C ARG A 52 -10.99 10.87 1.50
N GLY A 53 -11.47 12.05 1.84
CA GLY A 53 -11.90 13.03 0.83
C GLY A 53 -10.76 13.51 -0.04
N GLU A 54 -9.58 13.74 0.54
CA GLU A 54 -8.39 14.14 -0.22
C GLU A 54 -7.97 13.06 -1.22
N ILE A 55 -8.02 11.80 -0.81
CA ILE A 55 -7.67 10.67 -1.70
C ILE A 55 -8.66 10.57 -2.85
N ILE A 56 -9.97 10.60 -2.56
CA ILE A 56 -11.00 10.49 -3.60
C ILE A 56 -10.92 11.67 -4.57
N LYS A 57 -10.69 12.88 -4.05
CA LYS A 57 -10.50 14.06 -4.88
C LYS A 57 -9.31 13.89 -5.83
N ALA A 58 -8.18 13.40 -5.31
CA ALA A 58 -6.98 13.16 -6.12
C ALA A 58 -7.25 12.10 -7.20
N LEU A 59 -7.93 11.02 -6.85
CA LEU A 59 -8.25 9.93 -7.78
C LEU A 59 -9.15 10.35 -8.94
N THR A 60 -9.96 11.38 -8.74
CA THR A 60 -10.95 11.84 -9.72
C THR A 60 -10.62 13.19 -10.37
N ASP A 61 -9.48 13.77 -10.03
CA ASP A 61 -9.10 15.09 -10.51
C ASP A 61 -8.97 15.13 -12.04
N ASN A 62 -9.48 16.20 -12.65
CA ASN A 62 -9.44 16.43 -14.11
C ASN A 62 -10.06 15.30 -14.94
N ASN A 63 -10.96 14.50 -14.38
CA ASN A 63 -11.58 13.36 -15.04
C ASN A 63 -10.59 12.33 -15.59
N ILE A 64 -9.38 12.30 -15.07
CA ILE A 64 -8.37 11.29 -15.41
C ILE A 64 -8.60 10.10 -14.49
N GLN A 65 -8.77 8.91 -15.09
CA GLN A 65 -8.91 7.68 -14.30
C GLN A 65 -7.55 7.31 -13.70
N ARG A 66 -7.52 7.18 -12.39
CA ARG A 66 -6.33 6.78 -11.64
C ARG A 66 -6.63 5.52 -10.84
N ASN A 67 -5.60 4.71 -10.65
CA ASN A 67 -5.66 3.59 -9.72
C ASN A 67 -5.13 4.04 -8.36
N PHE A 68 -5.40 3.27 -7.32
CA PHE A 68 -5.01 3.59 -5.96
C PHE A 68 -3.90 2.67 -5.48
N SER A 69 -2.82 3.25 -4.97
CA SER A 69 -1.66 2.51 -4.47
C SER A 69 -1.40 2.85 -3.01
N ILE A 70 -1.13 1.83 -2.20
CA ILE A 70 -0.83 1.99 -0.78
C ILE A 70 0.52 1.33 -0.50
N LEU A 71 1.47 2.12 -0.01
CA LEU A 71 2.83 1.68 0.26
C LEU A 71 3.46 2.58 1.33
N GLY A 72 4.78 2.62 1.40
CA GLY A 72 5.52 3.48 2.32
C GLY A 72 6.25 2.64 3.35
N GLY A 73 5.84 2.73 4.62
CA GLY A 73 6.21 1.82 5.68
C GLY A 73 5.51 0.48 5.48
N GLU A 74 4.88 -0.07 6.50
CA GLU A 74 4.15 -1.33 6.36
C GLU A 74 2.64 -1.09 6.48
N PRO A 75 1.89 -1.17 5.36
CA PRO A 75 0.44 -0.95 5.39
C PRO A 75 -0.34 -1.96 6.23
N LEU A 76 0.16 -3.19 6.34
CA LEU A 76 -0.61 -4.29 6.93
C LEU A 76 -0.16 -4.68 8.34
N CYS A 77 0.71 -3.88 8.97
CA CYS A 77 1.05 -4.09 10.37
C CYS A 77 -0.12 -3.68 11.28
N ASP A 78 -0.07 -4.11 12.53
CA ASP A 78 -1.16 -3.89 13.48
C ASP A 78 -1.50 -2.40 13.65
N GLU A 79 -0.51 -1.53 13.64
CA GLU A 79 -0.71 -0.09 13.82
C GLU A 79 -1.37 0.58 12.61
N ASN A 80 -1.16 0.07 11.38
CA ASN A 80 -1.60 0.72 10.15
C ASN A 80 -2.81 0.06 9.48
N LYS A 81 -3.03 -1.22 9.71
CA LYS A 81 -4.02 -2.01 8.93
C LYS A 81 -5.45 -1.48 9.00
N GLU A 82 -5.87 -0.95 10.15
CA GLU A 82 -7.25 -0.45 10.28
C GLU A 82 -7.49 0.79 9.42
N LEU A 83 -6.56 1.74 9.45
CA LEU A 83 -6.62 2.91 8.56
C LEU A 83 -6.62 2.46 7.09
N VAL A 84 -5.71 1.57 6.74
CA VAL A 84 -5.59 1.06 5.36
C VAL A 84 -6.89 0.41 4.92
N ASN A 85 -7.51 -0.40 5.78
CA ASN A 85 -8.79 -1.02 5.46
C ASN A 85 -9.90 0.02 5.24
N GLU A 86 -9.97 1.04 6.10
CA GLU A 86 -10.96 2.12 5.93
C GLU A 86 -10.78 2.85 4.61
N LEU A 87 -9.54 3.16 4.23
CA LEU A 87 -9.25 3.83 2.96
C LEU A 87 -9.64 2.95 1.77
N ILE A 88 -9.30 1.68 1.81
CA ILE A 88 -9.65 0.72 0.75
C ILE A 88 -11.17 0.64 0.58
N LEU A 89 -11.90 0.48 1.67
CA LEU A 89 -13.36 0.38 1.62
C LEU A 89 -14.00 1.66 1.10
N SER A 90 -13.51 2.83 1.53
CA SER A 90 -14.00 4.12 1.05
C SER A 90 -13.77 4.30 -0.44
N VAL A 91 -12.57 3.97 -0.92
CA VAL A 91 -12.24 4.08 -2.34
C VAL A 91 -13.04 3.08 -3.16
N ARG A 92 -13.18 1.85 -2.69
CA ARG A 92 -13.94 0.82 -3.39
C ARG A 92 -15.43 1.18 -3.52
N ALA A 93 -16.00 1.80 -2.49
CA ALA A 93 -17.39 2.25 -2.51
C ALA A 93 -17.60 3.41 -3.50
N ALA A 94 -16.66 4.36 -3.53
CA ALA A 94 -16.78 5.54 -4.41
C ALA A 94 -16.38 5.25 -5.85
N LEU A 95 -15.38 4.38 -6.07
CA LEU A 95 -14.77 4.12 -7.37
C LEU A 95 -14.58 2.62 -7.57
N PRO A 96 -15.67 1.86 -7.79
CA PRO A 96 -15.59 0.39 -7.83
C PRO A 96 -14.79 -0.18 -9.01
N HIS A 97 -14.49 0.63 -10.02
CA HIS A 97 -13.82 0.17 -11.25
C HIS A 97 -12.30 0.26 -11.21
N ILE A 98 -11.74 1.06 -10.32
CA ILE A 98 -10.29 1.24 -10.28
C ILE A 98 -9.60 0.05 -9.63
N LYS A 99 -8.31 -0.11 -9.93
CA LYS A 99 -7.48 -1.14 -9.30
C LYS A 99 -6.84 -0.59 -8.03
N ILE A 100 -6.74 -1.43 -7.03
CA ILE A 100 -6.08 -1.09 -5.76
C ILE A 100 -4.86 -1.99 -5.60
N PHE A 101 -3.69 -1.36 -5.44
CA PHE A 101 -2.39 -2.00 -5.26
C PHE A 101 -1.92 -1.79 -3.82
N VAL A 102 -1.40 -2.83 -3.20
CA VAL A 102 -0.80 -2.74 -1.86
C VAL A 102 0.56 -3.41 -1.84
N TRP A 103 1.55 -2.73 -1.28
CA TRP A 103 2.88 -3.27 -1.02
C TRP A 103 3.00 -3.65 0.44
N THR A 104 3.57 -4.82 0.70
CA THR A 104 3.76 -5.31 2.07
C THR A 104 5.04 -6.13 2.19
N GLY A 105 5.67 -6.08 3.36
CA GLY A 105 6.79 -6.96 3.67
C GLY A 105 6.38 -8.36 4.11
N TYR A 106 5.11 -8.55 4.47
CA TYR A 106 4.58 -9.90 4.73
C TYR A 106 4.41 -10.66 3.43
N THR A 107 4.46 -12.00 3.48
CA THR A 107 4.13 -12.81 2.30
C THR A 107 2.62 -13.03 2.23
N LEU A 108 2.10 -13.29 1.03
CA LEU A 108 0.69 -13.62 0.85
C LEU A 108 0.29 -14.84 1.69
N LYS A 109 1.19 -15.83 1.80
CA LYS A 109 0.97 -17.02 2.63
C LYS A 109 0.77 -16.64 4.10
N GLU A 110 1.63 -15.77 4.65
CA GLU A 110 1.49 -15.27 6.02
C GLU A 110 0.18 -14.50 6.20
N LEU A 111 -0.19 -13.67 5.24
CA LEU A 111 -1.41 -12.87 5.31
C LEU A 111 -2.67 -13.73 5.23
N LYS A 112 -2.68 -14.76 4.39
CA LYS A 112 -3.79 -15.72 4.33
C LYS A 112 -3.99 -16.44 5.65
N LYS A 113 -2.89 -16.78 6.31
CA LYS A 113 -2.93 -17.40 7.63
C LYS A 113 -3.49 -16.45 8.67
N LYS A 114 -3.01 -15.19 8.67
CA LYS A 114 -3.53 -14.16 9.58
C LYS A 114 -5.01 -13.87 9.34
N ALA A 115 -5.44 -13.86 8.09
CA ALA A 115 -6.83 -13.57 7.71
C ALA A 115 -7.86 -14.52 8.33
N LYS A 116 -7.44 -15.73 8.69
CA LYS A 116 -8.32 -16.70 9.36
C LYS A 116 -8.78 -16.24 10.75
N LYS A 117 -8.00 -15.38 11.41
CA LYS A 117 -8.26 -14.86 12.75
C LYS A 117 -8.37 -13.35 12.82
N ASP A 118 -8.05 -12.65 11.74
CA ASP A 118 -8.02 -11.20 11.66
C ASP A 118 -8.95 -10.72 10.57
N ALA A 119 -10.12 -10.24 10.97
CA ALA A 119 -11.15 -9.79 10.04
C ALA A 119 -10.69 -8.58 9.21
N VAL A 120 -9.81 -7.74 9.76
CA VAL A 120 -9.28 -6.56 9.04
C VAL A 120 -8.38 -7.00 7.89
N ILE A 121 -7.45 -7.92 8.14
CA ILE A 121 -6.58 -8.47 7.09
C ILE A 121 -7.43 -9.19 6.04
N ASN A 122 -8.41 -9.98 6.46
CA ASN A 122 -9.32 -10.66 5.52
C ASN A 122 -10.06 -9.66 4.63
N SER A 123 -10.57 -8.58 5.21
CA SER A 123 -11.26 -7.52 4.46
C SER A 123 -10.32 -6.88 3.43
N ILE A 124 -9.09 -6.57 3.81
CA ILE A 124 -8.10 -5.98 2.91
C ILE A 124 -7.85 -6.90 1.71
N LEU A 125 -7.54 -8.17 1.98
CA LEU A 125 -7.25 -9.13 0.91
C LEU A 125 -8.43 -9.32 -0.05
N ASN A 126 -9.65 -9.23 0.45
CA ASN A 126 -10.86 -9.39 -0.36
C ASN A 126 -11.20 -8.14 -1.20
N ASN A 127 -10.60 -6.99 -0.90
CA ASN A 127 -10.96 -5.73 -1.54
C ASN A 127 -9.85 -5.09 -2.38
N ILE A 128 -8.68 -5.69 -2.44
CA ILE A 128 -7.58 -5.23 -3.29
C ILE A 128 -7.44 -6.10 -4.53
N ASP A 129 -6.82 -5.54 -5.57
CA ASP A 129 -6.64 -6.24 -6.85
C ASP A 129 -5.25 -6.86 -6.97
N VAL A 130 -4.22 -6.15 -6.49
CA VAL A 130 -2.83 -6.59 -6.62
C VAL A 130 -2.10 -6.41 -5.29
N LEU A 131 -1.40 -7.45 -4.87
CA LEU A 131 -0.55 -7.43 -3.69
C LEU A 131 0.90 -7.69 -4.10
N ILE A 132 1.78 -6.74 -3.83
CA ILE A 132 3.22 -6.91 -4.01
C ILE A 132 3.77 -7.27 -2.62
N ASP A 133 4.22 -8.51 -2.46
CA ASP A 133 4.54 -9.08 -1.16
C ASP A 133 6.02 -9.42 -0.99
N GLY A 134 6.40 -9.65 0.26
CA GLY A 134 7.74 -10.07 0.63
C GLY A 134 8.65 -8.93 1.05
N LYS A 135 9.53 -9.22 2.00
CA LYS A 135 10.51 -8.24 2.47
C LYS A 135 11.57 -7.95 1.42
N PHE A 136 12.03 -6.71 1.36
CA PHE A 136 13.17 -6.37 0.54
C PHE A 136 14.42 -7.11 1.06
N GLU A 137 15.11 -7.80 0.15
CA GLU A 137 16.38 -8.48 0.44
C GLU A 137 17.48 -7.87 -0.42
N GLU A 138 18.45 -7.25 0.23
CA GLU A 138 19.51 -6.48 -0.44
C GLU A 138 20.33 -7.33 -1.40
N GLU A 139 20.63 -8.59 -1.04
CA GLU A 139 21.38 -9.50 -1.90
C GLU A 139 20.62 -9.91 -3.16
N LYS A 140 19.32 -9.69 -3.19
CA LYS A 140 18.44 -9.98 -4.35
C LYS A 140 17.95 -8.73 -5.03
N LYS A 141 18.55 -7.58 -4.71
CA LYS A 141 18.18 -6.27 -5.29
C LYS A 141 18.31 -6.30 -6.80
N ASP A 142 17.28 -5.84 -7.49
CA ASP A 142 17.25 -5.72 -8.94
C ASP A 142 16.34 -4.55 -9.34
N LEU A 143 16.97 -3.47 -9.81
CA LEU A 143 16.28 -2.24 -10.18
C LEU A 143 15.50 -2.35 -11.51
N THR A 144 15.65 -3.45 -12.23
CA THR A 144 14.93 -3.68 -13.50
C THR A 144 13.55 -4.30 -13.28
N LEU A 145 13.24 -4.74 -12.05
CA LEU A 145 11.99 -5.39 -11.75
C LEU A 145 10.83 -4.41 -11.70
N LYS A 146 9.71 -4.82 -12.28
CA LYS A 146 8.46 -4.06 -12.20
C LYS A 146 7.93 -4.10 -10.76
N TRP A 147 7.68 -2.92 -10.18
CA TRP A 147 7.04 -2.70 -8.86
C TRP A 147 7.73 -3.35 -7.66
N ARG A 148 8.89 -3.95 -7.83
CA ARG A 148 9.61 -4.68 -6.77
C ARG A 148 11.02 -4.18 -6.64
N GLY A 149 11.58 -4.32 -5.45
CA GLY A 149 12.98 -3.96 -5.20
C GLY A 149 13.93 -5.15 -5.25
N SER A 150 13.43 -6.37 -5.05
CA SER A 150 14.25 -7.59 -5.01
C SER A 150 13.51 -8.79 -5.61
N THR A 151 14.29 -9.78 -6.09
CA THR A 151 13.74 -10.91 -6.84
C THR A 151 12.86 -11.85 -6.03
N ASN A 152 12.98 -11.83 -4.71
CA ASN A 152 12.17 -12.66 -3.80
C ASN A 152 10.74 -12.12 -3.62
N GLN A 153 10.49 -10.86 -3.99
CA GLN A 153 9.17 -10.25 -3.91
C GLN A 153 8.31 -10.70 -5.09
N ASN A 154 7.01 -10.84 -4.87
CA ASN A 154 6.08 -11.34 -5.88
C ASN A 154 4.97 -10.34 -6.17
N ILE A 155 4.49 -10.34 -7.40
CA ILE A 155 3.29 -9.61 -7.79
C ILE A 155 2.14 -10.62 -7.80
N ASN A 156 1.19 -10.45 -6.89
CA ASN A 156 0.06 -11.35 -6.75
C ASN A 156 -1.22 -10.66 -7.24
N TYR A 157 -1.80 -11.18 -8.31
CA TYR A 157 -3.05 -10.69 -8.86
C TYR A 157 -4.20 -11.42 -8.16
N LEU A 158 -4.84 -10.75 -7.20
CA LEU A 158 -5.88 -11.35 -6.35
C LEU A 158 -7.25 -11.35 -7.01
N LYS A 159 -7.46 -10.43 -7.96
CA LYS A 159 -8.70 -10.34 -8.75
C LYS A 159 -8.36 -10.39 -10.23
N LYS A 160 -9.17 -11.09 -10.97
CA LYS A 160 -9.02 -11.24 -12.41
C LYS A 160 -9.65 -10.08 -13.17
#